data_3ef0a5c0de41c5f1cb619b679cf56876
#
_entry.id   3ef0a5c0de41c5f1cb619b679cf56876
#
_cell.length_a   1.000
_cell.length_b   1.000
_cell.length_c   1.000
_cell.angle_alpha   90.00
_cell.angle_beta   90.00
_cell.angle_gamma   90.00
#
_symmetry.space_group_name_H-M   'P 1'
#
loop_
_entity.id
_entity.type
_entity.pdbx_description
1 polymer ?
#
loop_
_entity_poly.entity_id
_entity_poly.type
_entity_poly.pdbx_seq_one_letter_code
_entity_poly.pdbx_strand_id
1 'polypeptide(L)'
;MKKININNELTHSYNEPFNIMTAGELKTYCGTAVNHWGIMDKENHCLFIVSWTKPGLLSFLTDPKSILKNAERCMKRNLRAFDREDSFMINVGGKEAVGIRFTYTANDADIRQIGETSALRVNKKVYVIQYVSRLDGDDRNRAAYHEILKSVRANA
;
A
#
# COMPACT_ATOMS: atom_id res chain seq x y z
N MET A 1 19.80 3.92 -6.27
CA MET A 1 18.39 3.53 -6.51
C MET A 1 18.31 2.02 -6.63
N LYS A 2 17.44 1.40 -5.85
CA LYS A 2 17.22 -0.05 -5.86
C LYS A 2 15.92 -0.33 -6.60
N LYS A 3 15.91 -1.34 -7.46
CA LYS A 3 14.75 -1.74 -8.26
C LYS A 3 14.23 -3.09 -7.80
N ILE A 4 12.94 -3.21 -7.64
CA ILE A 4 12.26 -4.43 -7.21
C ILE A 4 11.32 -4.90 -8.31
N ASN A 5 11.26 -6.21 -8.48
CA ASN A 5 10.35 -6.88 -9.39
C ASN A 5 9.45 -7.82 -8.58
N ILE A 6 8.15 -7.61 -8.66
CA ILE A 6 7.14 -8.41 -7.96
C ILE A 6 6.39 -9.25 -8.98
N ASN A 7 6.53 -10.57 -8.88
CA ASN A 7 5.83 -11.57 -9.70
C ASN A 7 6.07 -11.42 -11.22
N ASN A 8 7.12 -10.72 -11.64
CA ASN A 8 7.34 -10.32 -13.05
C ASN A 8 6.18 -9.49 -13.64
N GLU A 9 5.34 -8.93 -12.81
CA GLU A 9 4.16 -8.16 -13.22
C GLU A 9 4.23 -6.69 -12.83
N LEU A 10 4.90 -6.38 -11.74
CA LEU A 10 4.99 -5.02 -11.24
C LEU A 10 6.39 -4.71 -10.77
N THR A 11 6.93 -3.58 -11.18
CA THR A 11 8.25 -3.13 -10.73
C THR A 11 8.13 -1.75 -10.12
N HIS A 12 9.00 -1.45 -9.17
CA HIS A 12 9.18 -0.11 -8.65
C HIS A 12 10.60 0.10 -8.16
N SER A 13 10.95 1.34 -7.88
CA SER A 13 12.27 1.73 -7.38
C SER A 13 12.14 2.45 -6.04
N TYR A 14 13.17 2.36 -5.24
CA TYR A 14 13.25 3.09 -3.97
C TYR A 14 14.71 3.44 -3.65
N ASN A 15 14.87 4.41 -2.76
CA ASN A 15 16.17 4.87 -2.27
C ASN A 15 16.27 4.69 -0.76
N GLU A 16 17.48 4.81 -0.24
CA GLU A 16 17.65 4.95 1.20
C GLU A 16 16.91 6.21 1.69
N PRO A 17 16.39 6.24 2.92
CA PRO A 17 16.65 5.27 3.99
C PRO A 17 15.72 4.07 4.07
N PHE A 18 14.91 3.80 3.04
CA PHE A 18 14.04 2.63 3.02
C PHE A 18 14.83 1.33 3.01
N ASN A 19 14.38 0.36 3.79
CA ASN A 19 14.91 -1.00 3.82
C ASN A 19 13.78 -2.00 3.58
N ILE A 20 14.11 -3.12 2.94
CA ILE A 20 13.14 -4.20 2.70
C ILE A 20 12.65 -4.74 4.05
N MET A 21 11.34 -4.86 4.18
CA MET A 21 10.70 -5.45 5.37
C MET A 21 10.95 -6.95 5.40
N THR A 22 11.27 -7.46 6.58
CA THR A 22 11.37 -8.90 6.82
C THR A 22 9.99 -9.55 6.84
N ALA A 23 9.92 -10.88 6.72
CA ALA A 23 8.67 -11.62 6.86
C ALA A 23 8.02 -11.38 8.23
N GLY A 24 8.81 -11.27 9.30
CA GLY A 24 8.32 -10.95 10.63
C GLY A 24 7.72 -9.55 10.73
N GLU A 25 8.35 -8.57 10.11
CA GLU A 25 7.83 -7.20 10.05
C GLU A 25 6.52 -7.13 9.24
N LEU A 26 6.46 -7.78 8.10
CA LEU A 26 5.22 -7.87 7.31
C LEU A 26 4.09 -8.52 8.12
N LYS A 27 4.39 -9.60 8.84
CA LYS A 27 3.40 -10.26 9.70
C LYS A 27 2.91 -9.33 10.81
N THR A 28 3.80 -8.55 11.41
CA THR A 28 3.45 -7.59 12.46
C THR A 28 2.52 -6.48 11.95
N TYR A 29 2.85 -5.89 10.78
CA TYR A 29 2.09 -4.75 10.25
C TYR A 29 0.88 -5.15 9.41
N CYS A 30 0.93 -6.29 8.73
CA CYS A 30 -0.11 -6.73 7.79
C CYS A 30 -0.89 -7.94 8.27
N GLY A 31 -0.46 -8.59 9.35
CA GLY A 31 -1.04 -9.85 9.82
C GLY A 31 -0.54 -11.09 9.09
N THR A 32 0.13 -10.94 7.96
CA THR A 32 0.69 -12.01 7.14
C THR A 32 1.81 -11.49 6.25
N ALA A 33 2.75 -12.37 5.92
CA ALA A 33 3.77 -12.10 4.89
C ALA A 33 3.40 -12.70 3.52
N VAL A 34 2.34 -13.53 3.47
CA VAL A 34 1.93 -14.20 2.23
C VAL A 34 1.35 -13.19 1.26
N ASN A 35 1.85 -13.18 0.01
CA ASN A 35 1.46 -12.24 -1.04
C ASN A 35 1.66 -10.78 -0.65
N HIS A 36 2.71 -10.51 0.14
CA HIS A 36 3.09 -9.17 0.58
C HIS A 36 4.57 -8.92 0.31
N TRP A 37 4.86 -7.67 -0.03
CA TRP A 37 6.21 -7.15 -0.12
C TRP A 37 6.19 -5.73 0.42
N GLY A 38 7.24 -5.31 1.09
CA GLY A 38 7.26 -3.96 1.65
C GLY A 38 8.65 -3.43 1.93
N ILE A 39 8.70 -2.12 2.05
CA ILE A 39 9.85 -1.36 2.52
C ILE A 39 9.41 -0.42 3.63
N MET A 40 10.32 -0.14 4.56
CA MET A 40 10.03 0.80 5.64
C MET A 40 11.22 1.69 5.93
N ASP A 41 10.93 2.90 6.34
CA ASP A 41 11.87 3.87 6.88
C ASP A 41 11.57 4.01 8.37
N LYS A 42 12.37 3.35 9.19
CA LYS A 42 12.16 3.31 10.65
C LYS A 42 12.42 4.65 11.31
N GLU A 43 13.35 5.44 10.79
CA GLU A 43 13.66 6.75 11.35
C GLU A 43 12.51 7.74 11.15
N ASN A 44 11.91 7.69 9.98
CA ASN A 44 10.85 8.63 9.59
C ASN A 44 9.44 8.06 9.81
N HIS A 45 9.34 6.83 10.35
CA HIS A 45 8.08 6.18 10.72
C HIS A 45 7.08 6.10 9.56
N CYS A 46 7.54 5.61 8.41
CA CYS A 46 6.66 5.35 7.28
C CYS A 46 6.99 4.02 6.63
N LEU A 47 6.01 3.48 5.94
CA LEU A 47 6.15 2.22 5.21
C LEU A 47 5.36 2.27 3.90
N PHE A 48 5.81 1.43 2.98
CA PHE A 48 5.20 1.21 1.68
C PHE A 48 5.06 -0.29 1.49
N ILE A 49 3.83 -0.75 1.26
CA ILE A 49 3.51 -2.16 1.14
C ILE A 49 2.77 -2.41 -0.16
N VAL A 50 3.14 -3.50 -0.83
CA VAL A 50 2.45 -4.03 -1.98
C VAL A 50 1.93 -5.42 -1.63
N SER A 51 0.64 -5.64 -1.83
CA SER A 51 0.03 -6.96 -1.69
C SER A 51 -0.77 -7.30 -2.94
N TRP A 52 -1.11 -8.57 -3.11
CA TRP A 52 -1.84 -9.01 -4.29
C TRP A 52 -2.76 -10.18 -3.96
N THR A 53 -3.84 -10.28 -4.75
CA THR A 53 -4.80 -11.36 -4.65
C THR A 53 -4.25 -12.65 -5.25
N LYS A 54 -4.65 -13.80 -4.71
CA LYS A 54 -4.35 -15.08 -5.33
C LYS A 54 -5.13 -15.22 -6.65
N PRO A 55 -4.49 -15.67 -7.74
CA PRO A 55 -5.23 -16.03 -8.94
C PRO A 55 -6.13 -17.24 -8.62
N GLY A 56 -7.40 -17.19 -9.05
CA GLY A 56 -8.37 -18.25 -8.86
C GLY A 56 -9.33 -18.30 -10.05
N LEU A 57 -10.19 -19.30 -10.08
CA LEU A 57 -11.19 -19.49 -11.16
C LEU A 57 -12.09 -18.26 -11.34
N LEU A 58 -12.34 -17.50 -10.27
CA LEU A 58 -13.19 -16.32 -10.27
C LEU A 58 -12.39 -15.02 -10.14
N SER A 59 -11.09 -15.04 -10.35
CA SER A 59 -10.23 -13.84 -10.20
C SER A 59 -10.61 -12.72 -11.18
N PHE A 60 -11.19 -13.04 -12.34
CA PHE A 60 -11.67 -12.06 -13.30
C PHE A 60 -12.92 -11.28 -12.82
N LEU A 61 -13.64 -11.81 -11.81
CA LEU A 61 -14.81 -11.16 -11.21
C LEU A 61 -14.42 -10.18 -10.11
N THR A 62 -13.19 -10.25 -9.61
CA THR A 62 -12.71 -9.38 -8.54
C THR A 62 -12.12 -8.12 -9.16
N ASP A 63 -12.73 -6.97 -8.92
CA ASP A 63 -12.24 -5.70 -9.44
C ASP A 63 -11.54 -4.87 -8.35
N PRO A 64 -10.71 -3.88 -8.73
CA PRO A 64 -10.01 -3.03 -7.78
C PRO A 64 -10.93 -2.27 -6.83
N LYS A 65 -12.09 -1.82 -7.30
CA LYS A 65 -13.05 -1.09 -6.45
C LYS A 65 -13.60 -1.96 -5.33
N SER A 66 -13.93 -3.22 -5.62
CA SER A 66 -14.41 -4.17 -4.62
C SER A 66 -13.34 -4.50 -3.59
N ILE A 67 -12.11 -4.69 -4.03
CA ILE A 67 -10.96 -4.95 -3.14
C ILE A 67 -10.72 -3.74 -2.22
N LEU A 68 -10.72 -2.53 -2.77
CA LEU A 68 -10.54 -1.31 -2.00
C LEU A 68 -11.66 -1.13 -0.96
N LYS A 69 -12.91 -1.39 -1.36
CA LYS A 69 -14.06 -1.30 -0.47
C LYS A 69 -13.98 -2.28 0.70
N ASN A 70 -13.53 -3.51 0.43
CA ASN A 70 -13.29 -4.51 1.47
C ASN A 70 -12.15 -4.09 2.40
N ALA A 71 -11.06 -3.56 1.86
CA ALA A 71 -9.95 -3.04 2.65
C ALA A 71 -10.39 -1.91 3.57
N GLU A 72 -11.17 -0.95 3.07
CA GLU A 72 -11.72 0.13 3.88
C GLU A 72 -12.62 -0.38 5.00
N ARG A 73 -13.48 -1.36 4.70
CA ARG A 73 -14.35 -1.98 5.70
C ARG A 73 -13.55 -2.65 6.82
N CYS A 74 -12.48 -3.36 6.47
CA CYS A 74 -11.58 -3.99 7.44
C CYS A 74 -10.86 -2.93 8.29
N MET A 75 -10.40 -1.86 7.68
CA MET A 75 -9.74 -0.76 8.40
C MET A 75 -10.69 -0.06 9.37
N LYS A 76 -11.93 0.22 8.96
CA LYS A 76 -12.96 0.80 9.85
C LYS A 76 -13.23 -0.07 11.07
N ARG A 77 -13.19 -1.39 10.90
CA ARG A 77 -13.43 -2.35 11.99
C ARG A 77 -12.26 -2.46 12.93
N ASN A 78 -11.03 -2.41 12.42
CA ASN A 78 -9.83 -2.77 13.15
C ASN A 78 -8.98 -1.59 13.60
N LEU A 79 -9.12 -0.43 12.95
CA LEU A 79 -8.32 0.76 13.26
C LEU A 79 -9.12 1.73 14.13
N ARG A 80 -8.48 2.19 15.19
CA ARG A 80 -9.07 3.14 16.14
C ARG A 80 -9.18 4.52 15.50
N ALA A 81 -10.34 5.17 15.67
CA ALA A 81 -10.60 6.52 15.16
C ALA A 81 -10.31 6.66 13.66
N PHE A 82 -10.68 5.63 12.89
CA PHE A 82 -10.53 5.64 11.44
C PHE A 82 -11.42 6.71 10.82
N ASP A 83 -10.82 7.53 9.95
CA ASP A 83 -11.53 8.55 9.18
C ASP A 83 -11.03 8.58 7.74
N ARG A 84 -11.92 8.36 6.79
CA ARG A 84 -11.59 8.52 5.37
C ARG A 84 -11.67 10.00 5.00
N GLU A 85 -10.55 10.58 4.58
CA GLU A 85 -10.49 11.98 4.18
C GLU A 85 -10.87 12.20 2.72
N ASP A 86 -10.48 11.28 1.83
CA ASP A 86 -10.64 11.47 0.40
C ASP A 86 -10.67 10.12 -0.33
N SER A 87 -11.26 10.13 -1.52
CA SER A 87 -11.17 9.05 -2.51
C SER A 87 -10.70 9.63 -3.83
N PHE A 88 -9.92 8.86 -4.59
CA PHE A 88 -9.30 9.37 -5.81
C PHE A 88 -9.12 8.27 -6.85
N MET A 89 -8.90 8.71 -8.08
CA MET A 89 -8.47 7.86 -9.20
C MET A 89 -7.16 8.42 -9.73
N ILE A 90 -6.17 7.54 -9.92
CA ILE A 90 -4.84 7.92 -10.43
C ILE A 90 -4.35 6.89 -11.44
N ASN A 91 -3.39 7.30 -12.26
CA ASN A 91 -2.66 6.37 -13.13
C ASN A 91 -1.40 5.89 -12.39
N VAL A 92 -1.26 4.59 -12.25
CA VAL A 92 -0.09 3.95 -11.63
C VAL A 92 0.48 2.95 -12.61
N GLY A 93 1.69 3.21 -13.09
CA GLY A 93 2.39 2.31 -13.99
C GLY A 93 1.70 2.07 -15.33
N GLY A 94 0.88 3.03 -15.79
CA GLY A 94 0.08 2.90 -17.01
C GLY A 94 -1.29 2.28 -16.79
N LYS A 95 -1.67 1.98 -15.55
CA LYS A 95 -2.96 1.38 -15.19
C LYS A 95 -3.76 2.35 -14.34
N GLU A 96 -5.08 2.34 -14.52
CA GLU A 96 -5.98 3.09 -13.65
C GLU A 96 -6.07 2.43 -12.27
N ALA A 97 -5.84 3.21 -11.22
CA ALA A 97 -5.97 2.78 -9.85
C ALA A 97 -7.01 3.62 -9.13
N VAL A 98 -7.77 2.98 -8.25
CA VAL A 98 -8.70 3.64 -7.33
C VAL A 98 -8.10 3.64 -5.94
N GLY A 99 -8.27 4.71 -5.19
CA GLY A 99 -7.64 4.84 -3.89
C GLY A 99 -8.43 5.66 -2.90
N ILE A 100 -8.04 5.53 -1.64
CA ILE A 100 -8.54 6.34 -0.53
C ILE A 100 -7.37 6.88 0.29
N ARG A 101 -7.58 8.04 0.89
CA ARG A 101 -6.73 8.60 1.94
C ARG A 101 -7.50 8.57 3.25
N PHE A 102 -6.81 8.22 4.31
CA PHE A 102 -7.43 8.05 5.63
C PHE A 102 -6.47 8.39 6.74
N THR A 103 -7.03 8.68 7.91
CA THR A 103 -6.29 8.83 9.17
C THR A 103 -6.84 7.86 10.20
N TYR A 104 -6.01 7.51 11.17
CA TYR A 104 -6.40 6.67 12.30
C TYR A 104 -5.43 6.88 13.46
N THR A 105 -5.74 6.31 14.61
CA THR A 105 -4.87 6.32 15.79
C THR A 105 -4.27 4.94 16.00
N ALA A 106 -2.95 4.86 16.17
CA ALA A 106 -2.27 3.60 16.45
C ALA A 106 -2.80 2.97 17.75
N ASN A 107 -2.97 1.63 17.75
CA ASN A 107 -3.58 0.93 18.88
C ASN A 107 -2.71 0.87 20.13
N ASP A 108 -1.39 0.85 19.95
CA ASP A 108 -0.39 0.69 21.01
C ASP A 108 0.15 2.02 21.56
N ALA A 109 -0.16 3.13 20.89
CA ALA A 109 0.26 4.46 21.29
C ALA A 109 -0.74 5.48 20.71
N ASP A 110 -1.02 6.57 21.44
CA ASP A 110 -1.95 7.60 20.97
C ASP A 110 -1.33 8.49 19.88
N ILE A 111 -0.82 7.86 18.83
CA ILE A 111 -0.15 8.52 17.71
C ILE A 111 -1.08 8.50 16.51
N ARG A 112 -1.35 9.67 15.95
CA ARG A 112 -2.13 9.78 14.70
C ARG A 112 -1.28 9.34 13.52
N GLN A 113 -1.90 8.53 12.69
CA GLN A 113 -1.35 7.99 11.45
C GLN A 113 -2.16 8.47 10.26
N ILE A 114 -1.51 8.56 9.11
CA ILE A 114 -2.17 8.82 7.83
C ILE A 114 -1.73 7.76 6.82
N GLY A 115 -2.63 7.40 5.92
CA GLY A 115 -2.31 6.45 4.88
C GLY A 115 -3.03 6.73 3.57
N GLU A 116 -2.52 6.11 2.52
CA GLU A 116 -3.18 5.99 1.23
C GLU A 116 -3.18 4.52 0.83
N THR A 117 -4.31 4.04 0.35
CA THR A 117 -4.43 2.68 -0.19
C THR A 117 -5.02 2.77 -1.59
N SER A 118 -4.32 2.19 -2.55
CA SER A 118 -4.74 2.16 -3.96
C SER A 118 -4.81 0.74 -4.46
N ALA A 119 -5.78 0.46 -5.32
CA ALA A 119 -5.95 -0.85 -5.93
C ALA A 119 -5.95 -0.74 -7.45
N LEU A 120 -5.23 -1.63 -8.12
CA LEU A 120 -5.14 -1.69 -9.58
C LEU A 120 -5.07 -3.15 -10.05
N ARG A 121 -5.58 -3.40 -11.25
CA ARG A 121 -5.47 -4.70 -11.87
C ARG A 121 -4.23 -4.78 -12.75
N VAL A 122 -3.45 -5.84 -12.56
CA VAL A 122 -2.35 -6.21 -13.45
C VAL A 122 -2.55 -7.68 -13.80
N ASN A 123 -2.82 -7.97 -15.07
CA ASN A 123 -3.18 -9.32 -15.54
C ASN A 123 -4.38 -9.88 -14.76
N LYS A 124 -4.21 -11.03 -14.11
CA LYS A 124 -5.29 -11.72 -13.37
C LYS A 124 -5.32 -11.37 -11.88
N LYS A 125 -4.43 -10.49 -11.41
CA LYS A 125 -4.32 -10.11 -10.00
C LYS A 125 -4.77 -8.69 -9.78
N VAL A 126 -5.29 -8.42 -8.59
CA VAL A 126 -5.44 -7.06 -8.08
C VAL A 126 -4.31 -6.79 -7.12
N TYR A 127 -3.55 -5.75 -7.39
CA TYR A 127 -2.48 -5.27 -6.53
C TYR A 127 -3.01 -4.14 -5.65
N VAL A 128 -2.67 -4.20 -4.38
CA VAL A 128 -2.98 -3.14 -3.43
C VAL A 128 -1.67 -2.50 -3.00
N ILE A 129 -1.55 -1.20 -3.21
CA ILE A 129 -0.39 -0.41 -2.82
C ILE A 129 -0.82 0.44 -1.62
N GLN A 130 -0.09 0.31 -0.53
CA GLN A 130 -0.41 1.00 0.72
C GLN A 130 0.78 1.80 1.23
N TYR A 131 0.53 3.04 1.58
CA TYR A 131 1.43 3.93 2.28
C TYR A 131 0.85 4.23 3.66
N VAL A 132 1.69 4.19 4.68
CA VAL A 132 1.32 4.60 6.05
C VAL A 132 2.47 5.40 6.64
N SER A 133 2.14 6.49 7.31
CA SER A 133 3.08 7.37 7.98
C SER A 133 2.47 7.90 9.27
N ARG A 134 3.32 8.34 10.19
CA ARG A 134 2.87 9.24 11.23
C ARG A 134 2.38 10.55 10.60
N LEU A 135 1.29 11.09 11.13
CA LEU A 135 0.68 12.31 10.59
C LEU A 135 1.63 13.50 10.63
N ASP A 136 2.44 13.62 11.69
CA ASP A 136 3.40 14.73 11.87
C ASP A 136 4.56 14.72 10.87
N GLY A 137 4.85 13.57 10.25
CA GLY A 137 5.88 13.44 9.21
C GLY A 137 5.34 13.33 7.79
N ASP A 138 4.02 13.51 7.60
CA ASP A 138 3.36 13.20 6.34
C ASP A 138 3.89 14.00 5.16
N ASP A 139 4.15 15.29 5.29
CA ASP A 139 4.59 16.13 4.17
C ASP A 139 5.84 15.57 3.48
N ARG A 140 6.85 15.22 4.27
CA ARG A 140 8.09 14.62 3.76
C ARG A 140 7.88 13.19 3.28
N ASN A 141 7.19 12.38 4.09
CA ASN A 141 7.02 10.96 3.81
C ASN A 141 6.11 10.74 2.60
N ARG A 142 5.10 11.59 2.42
CA ARG A 142 4.23 11.54 1.24
C ARG A 142 4.99 11.86 -0.04
N ALA A 143 5.90 12.83 0.00
CA ALA A 143 6.75 13.14 -1.14
C ALA A 143 7.62 11.94 -1.54
N ALA A 144 8.22 11.25 -0.56
CA ALA A 144 8.98 10.03 -0.80
C ALA A 144 8.10 8.91 -1.37
N TYR A 145 6.89 8.74 -0.82
CA TYR A 145 5.91 7.77 -1.32
C TYR A 145 5.53 8.06 -2.78
N HIS A 146 5.25 9.31 -3.12
CA HIS A 146 4.89 9.68 -4.49
C HIS A 146 6.03 9.43 -5.49
N GLU A 147 7.28 9.61 -5.09
CA GLU A 147 8.42 9.26 -5.93
C GLU A 147 8.49 7.76 -6.19
N ILE A 148 8.25 6.92 -5.17
CA ILE A 148 8.16 5.47 -5.33
C ILE A 148 6.99 5.13 -6.28
N LEU A 149 5.84 5.73 -6.05
CA LEU A 149 4.63 5.47 -6.84
C LEU A 149 4.82 5.84 -8.32
N LYS A 150 5.48 6.94 -8.60
CA LYS A 150 5.84 7.35 -9.98
C LYS A 150 6.77 6.36 -10.66
N SER A 151 7.57 5.62 -9.90
CA SER A 151 8.50 4.61 -10.43
C SER A 151 7.82 3.29 -10.77
N VAL A 152 6.59 3.09 -10.33
CA VAL A 152 5.84 1.84 -10.57
C VAL A 152 5.61 1.66 -12.07
N ARG A 153 5.84 0.43 -12.53
CA ARG A 153 5.53 0.00 -13.90
C ARG A 153 4.82 -1.33 -13.85
N ALA A 154 3.75 -1.45 -14.62
CA ALA A 154 3.04 -2.71 -14.79
C ALA A 154 3.53 -3.38 -16.07
N ASN A 155 3.97 -4.62 -15.94
CA ASN A 155 4.38 -5.47 -17.06
C ASN A 155 3.16 -6.32 -17.45
N ALA A 156 2.30 -5.76 -18.24
CA ALA A 156 1.10 -6.46 -18.70
C ALA A 156 1.25 -6.92 -20.13
#